data_bce1b233d9b482b7c96d5e1d7610cbb0
#
_entry.id   bce1b233d9b482b7c96d5e1d7610cbb0
#
_cell.length_a   1.000
_cell.length_b   1.000
_cell.length_c   1.000
_cell.angle_alpha   90.00
_cell.angle_beta   90.00
_cell.angle_gamma   90.00
#
_symmetry.space_group_name_H-M   'P 1'
#
loop_
_entity.id
_entity.type
_entity.pdbx_description
1 polymer ?
#
loop_
_entity_poly.entity_id
_entity_poly.type
_entity_poly.pdbx_seq_one_letter_code
_entity_poly.pdbx_strand_id
1 'polypeptide(L)'
;MARNWLALDLRSLGLLRICIALCLLVDIFFRSFHLVAHYTSQGFLPLRNYISLPHITERHWSLFFLGDSPFLVTVLFLIYATFAIGLMLGIRPRLCGWMCWAFLLSLYHRNPNIANSGDSYLLAILFWGNFLPWSRFFACRGKSDKAEPEETYHQSMAGAFLIFQVMFLYRSYPKGTVLFLLLFWLGIL
;
A
#
# COMPACT_ATOMS: atom_id res chain seq x y z
N MET A 1 -26.14 22.52 -13.78
CA MET A 1 -25.21 21.83 -12.84
C MET A 1 -24.22 21.05 -13.66
N ALA A 2 -23.00 21.53 -13.80
CA ALA A 2 -21.94 20.75 -14.46
C ALA A 2 -21.60 19.59 -13.55
N ARG A 3 -21.88 18.39 -14.01
CA ARG A 3 -21.56 17.14 -13.32
C ARG A 3 -20.04 16.96 -13.36
N ASN A 4 -19.39 17.28 -12.25
CA ASN A 4 -17.93 17.22 -12.16
C ASN A 4 -17.47 15.75 -12.18
N TRP A 5 -17.12 15.26 -13.34
CA TRP A 5 -16.73 13.86 -13.60
C TRP A 5 -15.51 13.39 -12.82
N LEU A 6 -14.74 14.32 -12.26
CA LEU A 6 -13.52 14.06 -11.46
C LEU A 6 -13.76 14.23 -9.95
N ALA A 7 -15.01 14.37 -9.51
CA ALA A 7 -15.31 14.49 -8.10
C ALA A 7 -15.37 13.11 -7.43
N LEU A 8 -14.52 12.90 -6.44
CA LEU A 8 -14.50 11.69 -5.62
C LEU A 8 -15.48 11.82 -4.45
N ASP A 9 -16.34 10.83 -4.27
CA ASP A 9 -17.15 10.71 -3.07
C ASP A 9 -16.24 10.34 -1.89
N LEU A 10 -16.28 11.15 -0.85
CA LEU A 10 -15.46 10.97 0.34
C LEU A 10 -15.78 9.70 1.13
N ARG A 11 -17.00 9.18 1.00
CA ARG A 11 -17.40 7.89 1.60
C ARG A 11 -16.71 6.73 0.89
N SER A 12 -16.72 6.75 -0.45
CA SER A 12 -16.01 5.77 -1.27
C SER A 12 -14.50 5.81 -1.00
N LEU A 13 -13.95 6.99 -0.75
CA LEU A 13 -12.54 7.16 -0.39
C LEU A 13 -12.22 6.52 0.98
N GLY A 14 -13.11 6.66 1.96
CA GLY A 14 -12.97 5.99 3.26
C GLY A 14 -13.01 4.46 3.15
N LEU A 15 -13.90 3.92 2.32
CA LEU A 15 -13.96 2.47 2.03
C LEU A 15 -12.71 2.00 1.29
N LEU A 16 -12.25 2.75 0.28
CA LEU A 16 -11.02 2.44 -0.45
C LEU A 16 -9.81 2.32 0.49
N ARG A 17 -9.68 3.23 1.46
CA ARG A 17 -8.64 3.17 2.48
C ARG A 17 -8.68 1.86 3.27
N ILE A 18 -9.87 1.44 3.71
CA ILE A 18 -10.06 0.19 4.46
C ILE A 18 -9.68 -1.01 3.58
N CYS A 19 -10.14 -1.04 2.33
CA CYS A 19 -9.80 -2.11 1.39
C CYS A 19 -8.29 -2.20 1.14
N ILE A 20 -7.61 -1.06 0.92
CA ILE A 20 -6.16 -1.03 0.74
C ILE A 20 -5.44 -1.55 1.99
N ALA A 21 -5.86 -1.11 3.18
CA ALA A 21 -5.26 -1.56 4.43
C ALA A 21 -5.45 -3.08 4.65
N LEU A 22 -6.62 -3.63 4.30
CA LEU A 22 -6.86 -5.06 4.32
C LEU A 22 -5.96 -5.81 3.33
N CYS A 23 -5.82 -5.31 2.10
CA CYS A 23 -4.90 -5.88 1.12
C CYS A 23 -3.46 -5.92 1.65
N LEU A 24 -3.00 -4.82 2.28
CA LEU A 24 -1.67 -4.76 2.87
C LEU A 24 -1.50 -5.78 4.01
N LEU A 25 -2.50 -5.93 4.89
CA LEU A 25 -2.45 -6.90 5.99
C LEU A 25 -2.40 -8.34 5.47
N VAL A 26 -3.19 -8.64 4.45
CA VAL A 26 -3.17 -9.96 3.77
C VAL A 26 -1.80 -10.21 3.13
N ASP A 27 -1.23 -9.23 2.43
CA ASP A 27 0.10 -9.33 1.84
C ASP A 27 1.18 -9.58 2.91
N ILE A 28 1.17 -8.79 4.01
CA ILE A 28 2.08 -8.98 5.15
C ILE A 28 1.95 -10.40 5.72
N PHE A 29 0.72 -10.88 5.89
CA PHE A 29 0.44 -12.20 6.42
C PHE A 29 1.05 -13.30 5.54
N PHE A 30 0.80 -13.29 4.23
CA PHE A 30 1.37 -14.29 3.32
C PHE A 30 2.89 -14.21 3.23
N ARG A 31 3.47 -13.01 3.18
CA ARG A 31 4.94 -12.84 3.17
C ARG A 31 5.59 -13.28 4.48
N SER A 32 4.88 -13.23 5.61
CA SER A 32 5.40 -13.66 6.90
C SER A 32 5.74 -15.15 6.96
N PHE A 33 5.04 -16.01 6.22
CA PHE A 33 5.35 -17.44 6.15
C PHE A 33 6.71 -17.73 5.50
N HIS A 34 7.16 -16.88 4.59
CA HIS A 34 8.41 -17.03 3.86
C HIS A 34 9.45 -15.96 4.21
N LEU A 35 9.29 -15.30 5.36
CA LEU A 35 10.11 -14.17 5.80
C LEU A 35 11.60 -14.52 5.81
N VAL A 36 11.98 -15.67 6.39
CA VAL A 36 13.37 -16.12 6.49
C VAL A 36 13.94 -16.39 5.11
N ALA A 37 13.19 -17.06 4.24
CA ALA A 37 13.64 -17.44 2.90
C ALA A 37 13.88 -16.22 1.98
N HIS A 38 13.08 -15.16 2.13
CA HIS A 38 13.08 -14.05 1.15
C HIS A 38 13.78 -12.79 1.62
N TYR A 39 13.90 -12.56 2.94
CA TYR A 39 14.33 -11.27 3.49
C TYR A 39 15.52 -11.35 4.45
N THR A 40 16.00 -12.55 4.79
CA THR A 40 17.14 -12.72 5.72
C THR A 40 18.40 -13.23 5.03
N SER A 41 19.53 -13.18 5.73
CA SER A 41 20.81 -13.73 5.27
C SER A 41 20.82 -15.25 5.09
N GLN A 42 19.87 -15.94 5.75
CA GLN A 42 19.72 -17.40 5.66
C GLN A 42 18.88 -17.82 4.46
N GLY A 43 18.35 -16.86 3.70
CA GLY A 43 17.47 -17.10 2.56
C GLY A 43 18.18 -17.10 1.22
N PHE A 44 17.38 -17.04 0.15
CA PHE A 44 17.85 -17.11 -1.25
C PHE A 44 18.69 -15.91 -1.68
N LEU A 45 18.53 -14.74 -1.03
CA LEU A 45 19.19 -13.51 -1.42
C LEU A 45 19.82 -12.83 -0.18
N PRO A 46 21.01 -13.30 0.27
CA PRO A 46 21.74 -12.66 1.36
C PRO A 46 22.00 -11.18 1.06
N LEU A 47 21.79 -10.31 2.04
CA LEU A 47 21.92 -8.86 1.88
C LEU A 47 23.30 -8.45 1.36
N ARG A 48 24.35 -9.11 1.87
CA ARG A 48 25.74 -8.84 1.48
C ARG A 48 25.96 -9.05 -0.02
N ASN A 49 25.40 -10.13 -0.58
CA ASN A 49 25.56 -10.44 -2.01
C ASN A 49 24.71 -9.49 -2.86
N TYR A 50 23.54 -9.10 -2.35
CA TYR A 50 22.64 -8.18 -3.06
C TYR A 50 23.24 -6.77 -3.17
N ILE A 51 23.78 -6.22 -2.07
CA ILE A 51 24.38 -4.88 -2.07
C ILE A 51 25.68 -4.82 -2.89
N SER A 52 26.39 -5.94 -3.06
CA SER A 52 27.62 -5.97 -3.87
C SER A 52 27.39 -5.85 -5.38
N LEU A 53 26.13 -5.91 -5.85
CA LEU A 53 25.82 -5.74 -7.26
C LEU A 53 25.87 -4.24 -7.63
N PRO A 54 26.71 -3.86 -8.64
CA PRO A 54 27.02 -2.44 -8.94
C PRO A 54 25.80 -1.58 -9.28
N HIS A 55 24.72 -2.18 -9.78
CA HIS A 55 23.53 -1.45 -10.22
C HIS A 55 22.49 -1.22 -9.12
N ILE A 56 22.66 -1.81 -7.94
CA ILE A 56 21.66 -1.81 -6.88
C ILE A 56 21.89 -0.71 -5.86
N THR A 57 23.14 -0.49 -5.47
CA THR A 57 23.52 0.51 -4.47
C THR A 57 23.19 1.95 -4.84
N GLU A 58 23.18 2.27 -6.15
CA GLU A 58 22.95 3.63 -6.62
C GLU A 58 21.46 4.00 -6.79
N ARG A 59 20.56 3.02 -6.87
CA ARG A 59 19.14 3.26 -7.23
C ARG A 59 18.13 2.69 -6.27
N HIS A 60 18.52 1.83 -5.32
CA HIS A 60 17.59 1.11 -4.46
C HIS A 60 17.78 1.52 -3.00
N TRP A 61 16.72 2.04 -2.42
CA TRP A 61 16.63 2.39 -1.03
C TRP A 61 15.65 1.44 -0.33
N SER A 62 16.04 0.86 0.82
CA SER A 62 15.18 -0.03 1.58
C SER A 62 15.45 0.05 3.07
N LEU A 63 14.40 0.07 3.90
CA LEU A 63 14.50 -0.06 5.36
C LEU A 63 15.06 -1.43 5.75
N PHE A 64 14.88 -2.45 4.93
CA PHE A 64 15.41 -3.79 5.16
C PHE A 64 16.91 -3.92 4.86
N PHE A 65 17.58 -2.84 4.47
CA PHE A 65 19.04 -2.78 4.39
C PHE A 65 19.71 -2.47 5.74
N LEU A 66 18.92 -2.10 6.77
CA LEU A 66 19.42 -1.92 8.13
C LEU A 66 19.99 -3.21 8.74
N GLY A 67 19.60 -4.36 8.23
CA GLY A 67 20.12 -5.66 8.60
C GLY A 67 19.24 -6.79 8.07
N ASP A 68 19.83 -7.98 8.09
CA ASP A 68 19.22 -9.19 7.55
C ASP A 68 19.01 -10.29 8.59
N SER A 69 19.13 -9.94 9.89
CA SER A 69 18.84 -10.87 10.97
C SER A 69 17.33 -11.19 11.02
N PRO A 70 16.94 -12.45 11.25
CA PRO A 70 15.52 -12.82 11.32
C PRO A 70 14.73 -12.01 12.35
N PHE A 71 15.35 -11.67 13.46
CA PHE A 71 14.74 -10.87 14.52
C PHE A 71 14.41 -9.45 14.01
N LEU A 72 15.37 -8.76 13.41
CA LEU A 72 15.18 -7.40 12.92
C LEU A 72 14.11 -7.34 11.81
N VAL A 73 14.15 -8.28 10.87
CA VAL A 73 13.17 -8.37 9.80
C VAL A 73 11.77 -8.60 10.37
N THR A 74 11.62 -9.49 11.37
CA THR A 74 10.33 -9.72 12.02
C THR A 74 9.81 -8.45 12.71
N VAL A 75 10.68 -7.71 13.42
CA VAL A 75 10.31 -6.44 14.05
C VAL A 75 9.83 -5.42 13.00
N LEU A 76 10.52 -5.30 11.86
CA LEU A 76 10.10 -4.41 10.77
C LEU A 76 8.73 -4.81 10.20
N PHE A 77 8.45 -6.11 10.05
CA PHE A 77 7.14 -6.59 9.62
C PHE A 77 6.03 -6.28 10.65
N LEU A 78 6.31 -6.41 11.94
CA LEU A 78 5.36 -6.04 13.01
C LEU A 78 5.08 -4.54 13.01
N ILE A 79 6.10 -3.71 12.83
CA ILE A 79 5.93 -2.25 12.70
C ILE A 79 5.08 -1.92 11.47
N TYR A 80 5.35 -2.56 10.33
CA TYR A 80 4.57 -2.39 9.11
C TYR A 80 3.09 -2.77 9.33
N ALA A 81 2.83 -3.94 9.94
CA ALA A 81 1.48 -4.37 10.27
C ALA A 81 0.75 -3.38 11.20
N THR A 82 1.46 -2.81 12.18
CA THR A 82 0.90 -1.79 13.08
C THR A 82 0.45 -0.55 12.31
N PHE A 83 1.24 -0.07 11.36
CA PHE A 83 0.84 1.05 10.50
C PHE A 83 -0.31 0.69 9.56
N ALA A 84 -0.36 -0.53 9.03
CA ALA A 84 -1.48 -1.00 8.20
C ALA A 84 -2.79 -1.08 9.02
N ILE A 85 -2.74 -1.56 10.26
CA ILE A 85 -3.89 -1.53 11.19
C ILE A 85 -4.29 -0.08 11.50
N GLY A 86 -3.32 0.80 11.76
CA GLY A 86 -3.58 2.23 11.99
C GLY A 86 -4.25 2.90 10.79
N LEU A 87 -3.85 2.54 9.58
CA LEU A 87 -4.46 3.02 8.33
C LEU A 87 -5.91 2.50 8.22
N MET A 88 -6.16 1.22 8.52
CA MET A 88 -7.48 0.62 8.50
C MET A 88 -8.43 1.32 9.48
N LEU A 89 -7.99 1.53 10.71
CA LEU A 89 -8.75 2.21 11.76
C LEU A 89 -8.87 3.73 11.54
N GLY A 90 -8.11 4.30 10.62
CA GLY A 90 -8.11 5.73 10.36
C GLY A 90 -7.41 6.56 11.45
N ILE A 91 -6.47 5.98 12.17
CA ILE A 91 -5.64 6.67 13.16
C ILE A 91 -4.51 7.38 12.43
N ARG A 92 -4.54 8.72 12.40
CA ARG A 92 -3.58 9.54 11.63
C ARG A 92 -3.32 8.97 10.22
N PRO A 93 -4.35 8.81 9.39
CA PRO A 93 -4.29 7.99 8.18
C PRO A 93 -3.24 8.47 7.17
N ARG A 94 -2.92 9.77 7.13
CA ARG A 94 -1.83 10.28 6.28
C ARG A 94 -0.46 9.75 6.70
N LEU A 95 -0.17 9.78 8.00
CA LEU A 95 1.09 9.25 8.54
C LEU A 95 1.18 7.74 8.31
N CYS A 96 0.13 7.01 8.66
CA CYS A 96 0.08 5.56 8.43
C CYS A 96 0.20 5.20 6.95
N GLY A 97 -0.44 5.97 6.06
CA GLY A 97 -0.36 5.77 4.62
C GLY A 97 1.06 5.96 4.07
N TRP A 98 1.77 7.02 4.48
CA TRP A 98 3.16 7.24 4.09
C TRP A 98 4.10 6.17 4.64
N MET A 99 3.89 5.72 5.88
CA MET A 99 4.66 4.62 6.45
C MET A 99 4.42 3.32 5.71
N CYS A 100 3.15 2.96 5.45
CA CYS A 100 2.81 1.79 4.64
C CYS A 100 3.45 1.84 3.25
N TRP A 101 3.41 3.01 2.59
CA TRP A 101 4.05 3.21 1.29
C TRP A 101 5.57 2.99 1.36
N ALA A 102 6.24 3.57 2.37
CA ALA A 102 7.68 3.42 2.56
C ALA A 102 8.09 1.97 2.85
N PHE A 103 7.31 1.24 3.68
CA PHE A 103 7.55 -0.17 3.96
C PHE A 103 7.34 -1.05 2.72
N LEU A 104 6.26 -0.84 1.97
CA LEU A 104 5.98 -1.60 0.75
C LEU A 104 7.05 -1.34 -0.32
N LEU A 105 7.47 -0.08 -0.50
CA LEU A 105 8.58 0.28 -1.39
C LEU A 105 9.88 -0.38 -0.96
N SER A 106 10.13 -0.44 0.35
CA SER A 106 11.30 -1.08 0.93
C SER A 106 11.32 -2.59 0.67
N LEU A 107 10.17 -3.26 0.77
CA LEU A 107 10.04 -4.68 0.41
C LEU A 107 10.29 -4.91 -1.08
N TYR A 108 9.71 -4.03 -1.93
CA TYR A 108 9.90 -4.08 -3.37
C TYR A 108 11.38 -3.97 -3.76
N HIS A 109 12.12 -3.05 -3.14
CA HIS A 109 13.54 -2.87 -3.40
C HIS A 109 14.43 -3.93 -2.73
N ARG A 110 13.99 -4.56 -1.63
CA ARG A 110 14.77 -5.61 -0.97
C ARG A 110 14.82 -6.91 -1.77
N ASN A 111 13.72 -7.26 -2.42
CA ASN A 111 13.66 -8.45 -3.24
C ASN A 111 12.76 -8.24 -4.48
N PRO A 112 13.30 -7.67 -5.55
CA PRO A 112 12.52 -7.40 -6.76
C PRO A 112 12.02 -8.66 -7.47
N ASN A 113 12.61 -9.83 -7.18
CA ASN A 113 12.19 -11.09 -7.80
C ASN A 113 10.84 -11.61 -7.30
N ILE A 114 10.40 -11.14 -6.13
CA ILE A 114 9.10 -11.52 -5.54
C ILE A 114 8.04 -10.45 -5.86
N ALA A 115 8.51 -9.26 -6.21
CA ALA A 115 7.64 -8.14 -6.53
C ALA A 115 6.75 -8.48 -7.74
N ASN A 116 5.46 -8.23 -7.59
CA ASN A 116 4.49 -8.45 -8.65
C ASN A 116 3.87 -7.11 -9.11
N SER A 117 3.09 -7.16 -10.19
CA SER A 117 2.40 -5.97 -10.69
C SER A 117 1.40 -5.39 -9.67
N GLY A 118 0.82 -6.23 -8.80
CA GLY A 118 -0.05 -5.79 -7.71
C GLY A 118 0.65 -4.87 -6.71
N ASP A 119 1.91 -5.17 -6.36
CA ASP A 119 2.71 -4.30 -5.48
C ASP A 119 2.92 -2.92 -6.08
N SER A 120 3.21 -2.85 -7.38
CA SER A 120 3.38 -1.58 -8.10
C SER A 120 2.10 -0.74 -8.10
N TYR A 121 0.94 -1.39 -8.27
CA TYR A 121 -0.36 -0.70 -8.19
C TYR A 121 -0.67 -0.22 -6.79
N LEU A 122 -0.42 -1.03 -5.76
CA LEU A 122 -0.61 -0.61 -4.38
C LEU A 122 0.29 0.56 -4.00
N LEU A 123 1.55 0.55 -4.44
CA LEU A 123 2.47 1.66 -4.25
C LEU A 123 1.92 2.94 -4.87
N ALA A 124 1.42 2.87 -6.09
CA ALA A 124 0.88 4.04 -6.77
C ALA A 124 -0.44 4.53 -6.13
N ILE A 125 -1.35 3.62 -5.75
CA ILE A 125 -2.60 3.98 -5.05
C ILE A 125 -2.31 4.59 -3.68
N LEU A 126 -1.39 4.04 -2.90
CA LEU A 126 -0.97 4.59 -1.62
C LEU A 126 -0.34 5.97 -1.79
N PHE A 127 0.53 6.14 -2.78
CA PHE A 127 1.18 7.42 -3.05
C PHE A 127 0.14 8.52 -3.32
N TRP A 128 -0.71 8.35 -4.33
CA TRP A 128 -1.72 9.34 -4.70
C TRP A 128 -2.81 9.50 -3.64
N GLY A 129 -3.18 8.40 -2.98
CA GLY A 129 -4.15 8.42 -1.91
C GLY A 129 -3.73 9.26 -0.71
N ASN A 130 -2.42 9.33 -0.39
CA ASN A 130 -1.93 10.14 0.72
C ASN A 130 -2.16 11.66 0.57
N PHE A 131 -2.39 12.14 -0.66
CA PHE A 131 -2.76 13.53 -0.92
C PHE A 131 -4.27 13.78 -0.75
N LEU A 132 -5.07 12.72 -0.57
CA LEU A 132 -6.52 12.80 -0.42
C LEU A 132 -6.96 12.86 1.05
N PRO A 133 -8.14 13.40 1.35
CA PRO A 133 -8.64 13.53 2.72
C PRO A 133 -9.20 12.20 3.27
N TRP A 134 -8.32 11.22 3.51
CA TRP A 134 -8.67 9.86 3.98
C TRP A 134 -9.29 9.79 5.37
N SER A 135 -9.23 10.87 6.14
CA SER A 135 -9.68 10.92 7.53
C SER A 135 -11.13 11.35 7.71
N ARG A 136 -11.82 11.81 6.66
CA ARG A 136 -13.17 12.39 6.81
C ARG A 136 -14.25 11.40 7.15
N PHE A 137 -14.17 10.15 6.65
CA PHE A 137 -15.16 9.11 6.93
C PHE A 137 -14.51 7.84 7.45
N PHE A 138 -15.25 7.12 8.31
CA PHE A 138 -14.83 5.84 8.91
C PHE A 138 -13.50 5.89 9.68
N ALA A 139 -13.17 7.02 10.33
CA ALA A 139 -12.00 7.12 11.19
C ALA A 139 -12.42 6.95 12.65
N CYS A 140 -11.69 6.08 13.40
CA CYS A 140 -11.96 5.81 14.81
C CYS A 140 -11.59 6.98 15.75
N ARG A 141 -10.88 8.00 15.28
CA ARG A 141 -10.53 9.15 16.10
C ARG A 141 -11.68 10.15 16.09
N GLY A 142 -12.28 10.27 17.30
CA GLY A 142 -13.43 11.07 17.61
C GLY A 142 -13.45 12.46 16.98
N LYS A 143 -14.69 12.88 16.72
CA LYS A 143 -15.14 14.25 16.47
C LYS A 143 -14.02 15.27 16.35
N SER A 144 -13.39 15.34 15.19
CA SER A 144 -12.85 16.60 14.76
C SER A 144 -14.06 17.39 14.28
N ASP A 145 -14.41 18.34 15.11
CA ASP A 145 -15.28 19.45 14.93
C ASP A 145 -15.92 19.65 13.56
N LYS A 146 -17.24 19.75 13.62
CA LYS A 146 -18.10 20.49 12.70
C LYS A 146 -17.75 20.23 11.24
N ALA A 147 -18.05 19.03 10.78
CA ALA A 147 -18.31 18.83 9.38
C ALA A 147 -19.50 19.72 9.02
N GLU A 148 -19.24 20.80 8.33
CA GLU A 148 -20.28 21.42 7.52
C GLU A 148 -20.81 20.33 6.58
N PRO A 149 -22.14 20.17 6.49
CA PRO A 149 -22.75 19.01 5.80
C PRO A 149 -22.58 19.07 4.26
N GLU A 150 -21.82 19.98 3.71
CA GLU A 150 -21.99 20.39 2.33
C GLU A 150 -20.95 19.84 1.32
N GLU A 151 -19.81 19.29 1.75
CA GLU A 151 -18.86 18.73 0.78
C GLU A 151 -18.68 17.21 0.93
N THR A 152 -19.59 16.47 0.32
CA THR A 152 -19.44 15.02 0.12
C THR A 152 -18.44 14.68 -1.00
N TYR A 153 -18.04 15.66 -1.80
CA TYR A 153 -17.19 15.47 -2.96
C TYR A 153 -15.89 16.25 -2.83
N HIS A 154 -14.80 15.64 -3.24
CA HIS A 154 -13.48 16.27 -3.26
C HIS A 154 -12.90 16.24 -4.68
N GLN A 155 -12.54 17.43 -5.17
CA GLN A 155 -11.85 17.57 -6.45
C GLN A 155 -10.38 17.89 -6.21
N SER A 156 -9.50 17.05 -6.73
CA SER A 156 -8.06 17.29 -6.70
C SER A 156 -7.37 16.57 -7.84
N MET A 157 -6.19 17.04 -8.23
CA MET A 157 -5.35 16.33 -9.20
C MET A 157 -5.02 14.92 -8.72
N ALA A 158 -4.75 14.71 -7.44
CA ALA A 158 -4.50 13.39 -6.87
C ALA A 158 -5.70 12.44 -7.05
N GLY A 159 -6.92 12.96 -6.87
CA GLY A 159 -8.15 12.21 -7.16
C GLY A 159 -8.28 11.84 -8.63
N ALA A 160 -7.98 12.77 -9.54
CA ALA A 160 -7.99 12.52 -10.97
C ALA A 160 -6.98 11.42 -11.35
N PHE A 161 -5.76 11.46 -10.82
CA PHE A 161 -4.76 10.42 -11.05
C PHE A 161 -5.19 9.06 -10.49
N LEU A 162 -5.81 9.03 -9.31
CA LEU A 162 -6.32 7.79 -8.72
C LEU A 162 -7.43 7.19 -9.59
N ILE A 163 -8.39 8.01 -10.05
CA ILE A 163 -9.45 7.56 -10.97
C ILE A 163 -8.83 7.01 -12.25
N PHE A 164 -7.90 7.75 -12.86
CA PHE A 164 -7.23 7.32 -14.09
C PHE A 164 -6.53 5.97 -13.89
N GLN A 165 -5.84 5.78 -12.78
CA GLN A 165 -5.15 4.54 -12.45
C GLN A 165 -6.12 3.36 -12.29
N VAL A 166 -7.24 3.55 -11.59
CA VAL A 166 -8.29 2.53 -11.46
C VAL A 166 -8.93 2.21 -12.82
N MET A 167 -9.20 3.23 -13.63
CA MET A 167 -9.73 3.05 -14.98
C MET A 167 -8.76 2.32 -15.90
N PHE A 168 -7.46 2.63 -15.82
CA PHE A 168 -6.42 1.95 -16.58
C PHE A 168 -6.34 0.46 -16.21
N LEU A 169 -6.38 0.13 -14.92
CA LEU A 169 -6.49 -1.23 -14.44
C LEU A 169 -7.70 -1.96 -15.02
N TYR A 170 -8.86 -1.35 -14.91
CA TYR A 170 -10.10 -1.94 -15.41
C TYR A 170 -10.07 -2.20 -16.92
N ARG A 171 -9.43 -1.30 -17.70
CA ARG A 171 -9.31 -1.44 -19.15
C ARG A 171 -8.20 -2.42 -19.56
N SER A 172 -7.13 -2.50 -18.81
CA SER A 172 -5.96 -3.34 -19.15
C SER A 172 -6.22 -4.82 -18.90
N TYR A 173 -7.19 -5.15 -18.03
CA TYR A 173 -7.52 -6.53 -17.72
C TYR A 173 -8.92 -6.89 -18.22
N PRO A 174 -9.09 -8.03 -18.91
CA PRO A 174 -10.41 -8.56 -19.26
C PRO A 174 -11.26 -8.73 -17.99
N LYS A 175 -12.57 -8.53 -18.11
CA LYS A 175 -13.50 -8.49 -16.94
C LYS A 175 -13.40 -9.70 -15.98
N GLY A 176 -12.99 -10.88 -16.48
CA GLY A 176 -12.73 -12.05 -15.62
C GLY A 176 -11.39 -12.03 -14.90
N THR A 177 -10.41 -11.32 -15.45
CA THR A 177 -9.04 -11.30 -14.92
C THR A 177 -8.92 -10.41 -13.68
N VAL A 178 -9.72 -9.35 -13.57
CA VAL A 178 -9.74 -8.48 -12.38
C VAL A 178 -10.24 -9.27 -11.17
N LEU A 179 -11.30 -10.06 -11.34
CA LEU A 179 -11.82 -10.95 -10.29
C LEU A 179 -10.79 -12.05 -9.95
N PHE A 180 -10.18 -12.65 -10.97
CA PHE A 180 -9.14 -13.65 -10.81
C PHE A 180 -7.91 -13.10 -10.08
N LEU A 181 -7.44 -11.90 -10.44
CA LEU A 181 -6.34 -11.21 -9.78
C LEU A 181 -6.68 -10.85 -8.33
N LEU A 182 -7.92 -10.42 -8.05
CA LEU A 182 -8.37 -10.19 -6.68
C LEU A 182 -8.41 -11.49 -5.87
N LEU A 183 -8.92 -12.58 -6.45
CA LEU A 183 -8.98 -13.89 -5.79
C LEU A 183 -7.59 -14.51 -5.62
N PHE A 184 -6.72 -14.40 -6.63
CA PHE A 184 -5.33 -14.80 -6.55
C PHE A 184 -4.54 -13.98 -5.52
N TRP A 185 -4.82 -12.68 -5.46
CA TRP A 185 -4.21 -11.78 -4.48
C TRP A 185 -4.69 -12.05 -3.04
N LEU A 186 -5.94 -12.50 -2.89
CA LEU A 186 -6.50 -12.97 -1.61
C LEU A 186 -6.04 -14.37 -1.22
N GLY A 187 -5.24 -15.05 -2.06
CA GLY A 187 -4.75 -16.40 -1.77
C GLY A 187 -5.86 -17.46 -1.73
N ILE A 188 -6.99 -17.22 -2.41
CA ILE A 188 -8.14 -18.12 -2.47
C ILE A 188 -8.00 -19.11 -3.66
N LEU A 189 -7.07 -18.87 -4.56
CA LEU A 189 -6.64 -19.72 -5.65
C LEU A 189 -5.14 -19.97 -5.56
#